data_bee50e6113d3111abddc7939238ccbff
#
_entry.id   bee50e6113d3111abddc7939238ccbff
#
_cell.length_a   1.000
_cell.length_b   1.000
_cell.length_c   1.000
_cell.angle_alpha   90.00
_cell.angle_beta   90.00
_cell.angle_gamma   90.00
#
_symmetry.space_group_name_H-M   'P 1'
#
loop_
_entity.id
_entity.type
_entity.pdbx_description
1 polymer ?
#
loop_
_entity_poly.entity_id
_entity_poly.type
_entity_poly.pdbx_seq_one_letter_code
_entity_poly.pdbx_strand_id
1 'polypeptide(L)'
;TLTLRPGTFLTVLGDMIDSMARAGFRNIVVVNGHGGNIEPIRGTWDQFLRQFGDTNLHFLSYWETLGKTDADELLRGGKRLPDDMPGHAQEFETAIAMAKFPENVRADALADQPDRSPALATAEQGNEWFERVTGRLAKFVGEVIDGQRQSETPPYHP
;
A
#
# COMPACT_ATOMS: atom_id res chain seq x y z
N THR A 1 8.47 -6.06 17.83
CA THR A 1 7.30 -5.73 16.99
C THR A 1 6.08 -6.44 17.55
N LEU A 2 4.97 -5.74 17.71
CA LEU A 2 3.68 -6.35 18.05
C LEU A 2 2.98 -6.74 16.75
N THR A 3 2.57 -8.01 16.64
CA THR A 3 1.98 -8.56 15.42
C THR A 3 0.68 -9.28 15.75
N LEU A 4 -0.34 -9.06 14.93
CA LEU A 4 -1.56 -9.87 14.96
C LEU A 4 -1.33 -11.17 14.17
N ARG A 5 -1.97 -12.25 14.60
CA ARG A 5 -2.05 -13.46 13.77
C ARG A 5 -2.87 -13.15 12.51
N PRO A 6 -2.57 -13.75 11.35
CA PRO A 6 -3.31 -13.49 10.11
C PRO A 6 -4.83 -13.58 10.27
N GLY A 7 -5.35 -14.62 10.91
CA GLY A 7 -6.79 -14.76 11.14
C GLY A 7 -7.38 -13.65 12.00
N THR A 8 -6.68 -13.22 13.08
CA THR A 8 -7.11 -12.09 13.90
C THR A 8 -7.12 -10.79 13.10
N PHE A 9 -6.07 -10.57 12.30
CA PHE A 9 -5.97 -9.40 11.43
C PHE A 9 -7.12 -9.33 10.42
N LEU A 10 -7.43 -10.45 9.75
CA LEU A 10 -8.53 -10.52 8.79
C LEU A 10 -9.90 -10.33 9.45
N THR A 11 -10.08 -10.86 10.69
CA THR A 11 -11.30 -10.62 11.46
C THR A 11 -11.48 -9.15 11.76
N VAL A 12 -10.43 -8.47 12.24
CA VAL A 12 -10.49 -7.02 12.53
C VAL A 12 -10.79 -6.23 11.25
N LEU A 13 -10.15 -6.56 10.13
CA LEU A 13 -10.40 -5.91 8.85
C LEU A 13 -11.87 -6.11 8.41
N GLY A 14 -12.39 -7.34 8.53
CA GLY A 14 -13.77 -7.67 8.21
C GLY A 14 -14.76 -6.89 9.07
N ASP A 15 -14.52 -6.80 10.39
CA ASP A 15 -15.36 -6.03 11.32
C ASP A 15 -15.37 -4.52 10.99
N MET A 16 -14.22 -3.98 10.56
CA MET A 16 -14.13 -2.59 10.13
C MET A 16 -14.95 -2.35 8.85
N ILE A 17 -14.81 -3.21 7.84
CA ILE A 17 -15.56 -3.10 6.58
C ILE A 17 -17.07 -3.25 6.87
N ASP A 18 -17.47 -4.25 7.66
CA ASP A 18 -18.86 -4.47 8.05
C ASP A 18 -19.46 -3.26 8.76
N SER A 19 -18.72 -2.69 9.70
CA SER A 19 -19.15 -1.49 10.43
C SER A 19 -19.39 -0.30 9.50
N MET A 20 -18.52 -0.07 8.51
CA MET A 20 -18.68 0.96 7.50
C MET A 20 -19.86 0.69 6.57
N ALA A 21 -20.01 -0.55 6.10
CA ALA A 21 -21.11 -0.95 5.24
C ALA A 21 -22.48 -0.78 5.95
N ARG A 22 -22.58 -1.17 7.22
CA ARG A 22 -23.78 -0.96 8.06
C ARG A 22 -24.07 0.51 8.34
N ALA A 23 -23.02 1.34 8.43
CA ALA A 23 -23.17 2.80 8.54
C ALA A 23 -23.62 3.47 7.24
N GLY A 24 -23.76 2.71 6.14
CA GLY A 24 -24.29 3.20 4.86
C GLY A 24 -23.22 3.59 3.84
N PHE A 25 -21.93 3.39 4.12
CA PHE A 25 -20.89 3.61 3.12
C PHE A 25 -21.02 2.56 2.01
N ARG A 26 -21.04 3.03 0.75
CA ARG A 26 -21.16 2.18 -0.45
C ARG A 26 -19.85 2.06 -1.22
N ASN A 27 -18.94 3.00 -1.05
CA ASN A 27 -17.60 2.95 -1.60
C ASN A 27 -16.61 2.80 -0.44
N ILE A 28 -15.87 1.73 -0.38
CA ILE A 28 -14.85 1.45 0.64
C ILE A 28 -13.54 1.11 -0.05
N VAL A 29 -12.49 1.83 0.25
CA VAL A 29 -11.15 1.58 -0.26
C VAL A 29 -10.22 1.25 0.90
N VAL A 30 -9.67 0.05 0.90
CA VAL A 30 -8.65 -0.40 1.85
C VAL A 30 -7.28 -0.11 1.25
N VAL A 31 -6.57 0.88 1.81
CA VAL A 31 -5.20 1.21 1.40
C VAL A 31 -4.23 0.54 2.36
N ASN A 32 -3.44 -0.38 1.83
CA ASN A 32 -2.45 -1.11 2.60
C ASN A 32 -1.11 -0.36 2.63
N GLY A 33 -0.50 -0.29 3.80
CA GLY A 33 0.80 0.32 4.04
C GLY A 33 1.91 -0.65 4.45
N HIS A 34 1.66 -1.98 4.43
CA HIS A 34 2.66 -2.96 4.89
C HIS A 34 2.65 -4.23 4.05
N GLY A 35 3.84 -4.62 3.54
CA GLY A 35 3.98 -5.79 2.65
C GLY A 35 3.48 -7.11 3.26
N GLY A 36 3.68 -7.32 4.57
CA GLY A 36 3.23 -8.52 5.26
C GLY A 36 1.71 -8.72 5.31
N ASN A 37 0.92 -7.69 5.00
CA ASN A 37 -0.53 -7.77 4.96
C ASN A 37 -1.07 -8.26 3.60
N ILE A 38 -0.26 -8.21 2.55
CA ILE A 38 -0.72 -8.48 1.17
C ILE A 38 -1.25 -9.89 1.02
N GLU A 39 -0.43 -10.89 1.37
CA GLU A 39 -0.78 -12.29 1.16
C GLU A 39 -2.04 -12.71 1.93
N PRO A 40 -2.18 -12.42 3.25
CA PRO A 40 -3.40 -12.72 3.97
C PRO A 40 -4.64 -12.06 3.38
N ILE A 41 -4.55 -10.79 2.96
CA ILE A 41 -5.68 -10.07 2.40
C ILE A 41 -6.05 -10.64 1.03
N ARG A 42 -5.08 -10.75 0.11
CA ARG A 42 -5.35 -11.26 -1.25
C ARG A 42 -5.91 -12.67 -1.25
N GLY A 43 -5.41 -13.55 -0.37
CA GLY A 43 -5.92 -14.91 -0.23
C GLY A 43 -7.38 -15.00 0.26
N THR A 44 -7.92 -13.92 0.84
CA THR A 44 -9.29 -13.85 1.37
C THR A 44 -10.15 -12.80 0.69
N TRP A 45 -9.61 -11.99 -0.22
CA TRP A 45 -10.30 -10.83 -0.79
C TRP A 45 -11.60 -11.20 -1.50
N ASP A 46 -11.63 -12.31 -2.22
CA ASP A 46 -12.84 -12.83 -2.86
C ASP A 46 -13.96 -13.14 -1.89
N GLN A 47 -13.61 -13.54 -0.65
CA GLN A 47 -14.62 -13.77 0.39
C GLN A 47 -15.19 -12.45 0.89
N PHE A 48 -14.38 -11.41 1.04
CA PHE A 48 -14.85 -10.07 1.39
C PHE A 48 -15.75 -9.50 0.30
N LEU A 49 -15.39 -9.62 -0.98
CA LEU A 49 -16.21 -9.18 -2.10
C LEU A 49 -17.59 -9.88 -2.13
N ARG A 50 -17.64 -11.18 -1.82
CA ARG A 50 -18.90 -11.90 -1.72
C ARG A 50 -19.71 -11.51 -0.48
N GLN A 51 -19.05 -11.36 0.66
CA GLN A 51 -19.71 -11.00 1.93
C GLN A 51 -20.29 -9.58 1.89
N PHE A 52 -19.64 -8.66 1.23
CA PHE A 52 -20.00 -7.24 1.15
C PHE A 52 -20.41 -6.83 -0.27
N GLY A 53 -21.12 -7.72 -0.99
CA GLY A 53 -21.47 -7.56 -2.41
C GLY A 53 -22.30 -6.32 -2.77
N ASP A 54 -22.97 -5.70 -1.77
CA ASP A 54 -23.69 -4.44 -1.93
C ASP A 54 -22.76 -3.20 -1.79
N THR A 55 -21.46 -3.43 -1.60
CA THR A 55 -20.45 -2.40 -1.39
C THR A 55 -19.42 -2.44 -2.51
N ASN A 56 -19.13 -1.29 -3.11
CA ASN A 56 -18.02 -1.13 -4.03
C ASN A 56 -16.70 -1.13 -3.24
N LEU A 57 -16.11 -2.32 -3.07
CA LEU A 57 -14.99 -2.58 -2.16
C LEU A 57 -13.70 -2.80 -2.92
N HIS A 58 -12.67 -2.02 -2.60
CA HIS A 58 -11.36 -2.07 -3.23
C HIS A 58 -10.24 -2.26 -2.22
N PHE A 59 -9.20 -2.99 -2.64
CA PHE A 59 -7.95 -3.16 -1.91
C PHE A 59 -6.77 -2.85 -2.83
N LEU A 60 -5.83 -2.04 -2.34
CA LEU A 60 -4.54 -1.84 -2.99
C LEU A 60 -3.49 -1.46 -1.95
N SER A 61 -2.23 -1.80 -2.21
CA SER A 61 -1.11 -1.21 -1.49
C SER A 61 -0.73 0.12 -2.12
N TYR A 62 -0.36 1.15 -1.33
CA TYR A 62 -0.12 2.49 -1.85
C TYR A 62 0.95 2.52 -2.96
N TRP A 63 1.94 1.62 -2.90
CA TRP A 63 3.00 1.52 -3.91
C TRP A 63 2.56 0.83 -5.21
N GLU A 64 1.42 0.13 -5.23
CA GLU A 64 0.87 -0.47 -6.46
C GLU A 64 0.37 0.58 -7.46
N THR A 65 0.30 1.83 -7.03
CA THR A 65 0.04 2.97 -7.93
C THR A 65 1.27 3.35 -8.77
N LEU A 66 2.45 2.82 -8.41
CA LEU A 66 3.71 3.09 -9.09
C LEU A 66 4.03 1.98 -10.11
N GLY A 67 4.79 2.33 -11.12
CA GLY A 67 5.20 1.41 -12.18
C GLY A 67 6.72 1.38 -12.38
N LYS A 68 7.13 0.58 -13.37
CA LYS A 68 8.55 0.44 -13.73
C LYS A 68 9.21 1.77 -14.05
N THR A 69 8.53 2.64 -14.79
CA THR A 69 9.07 3.97 -15.16
C THR A 69 9.38 4.80 -13.94
N ASP A 70 8.52 4.77 -12.90
CA ASP A 70 8.76 5.50 -11.66
C ASP A 70 10.00 4.98 -10.95
N ALA A 71 10.16 3.65 -10.90
CA ALA A 71 11.33 3.03 -10.30
C ALA A 71 12.63 3.37 -11.08
N ASP A 72 12.58 3.32 -12.40
CA ASP A 72 13.73 3.64 -13.27
C ASP A 72 14.16 5.11 -13.13
N GLU A 73 13.21 6.02 -12.92
CA GLU A 73 13.47 7.46 -12.77
C GLU A 73 13.99 7.83 -11.38
N LEU A 74 13.44 7.23 -10.33
CA LEU A 74 13.62 7.71 -8.96
C LEU A 74 14.50 6.82 -8.08
N LEU A 75 14.64 5.51 -8.35
CA LEU A 75 15.55 4.65 -7.60
C LEU A 75 16.98 4.79 -8.10
N ARG A 76 17.88 5.21 -7.22
CA ARG A 76 19.31 5.38 -7.52
C ARG A 76 20.10 4.09 -7.53
N GLY A 77 19.62 3.07 -6.84
CA GLY A 77 20.20 1.73 -6.80
C GLY A 77 20.14 0.96 -8.13
N GLY A 78 19.48 1.51 -9.14
CA GLY A 78 19.60 1.19 -10.58
C GLY A 78 19.19 -0.23 -11.01
N LYS A 79 18.70 -1.09 -10.13
CA LYS A 79 18.38 -2.48 -10.45
C LYS A 79 17.06 -2.99 -9.89
N ARG A 80 16.29 -2.13 -9.25
CA ARG A 80 15.04 -2.56 -8.63
C ARG A 80 13.89 -2.37 -9.58
N LEU A 81 13.35 -3.48 -9.99
CA LEU A 81 12.08 -3.53 -10.70
C LEU A 81 10.94 -3.13 -9.74
N PRO A 82 9.80 -2.65 -10.27
CA PRO A 82 8.60 -2.37 -9.45
C PRO A 82 8.20 -3.50 -8.53
N ASP A 83 8.48 -4.75 -8.91
CA ASP A 83 8.18 -5.95 -8.15
C ASP A 83 8.97 -6.04 -6.82
N ASP A 84 10.09 -5.32 -6.70
CA ASP A 84 10.89 -5.23 -5.47
C ASP A 84 10.46 -4.08 -4.55
N MET A 85 9.50 -3.27 -4.96
CA MET A 85 8.95 -2.21 -4.11
C MET A 85 7.80 -2.74 -3.24
N PRO A 86 7.69 -2.21 -2.01
CA PRO A 86 8.43 -1.06 -1.47
C PRO A 86 9.84 -1.40 -0.96
N GLY A 87 10.20 -2.67 -0.87
CA GLY A 87 11.34 -3.12 -0.08
C GLY A 87 11.16 -2.79 1.42
N HIS A 88 11.73 -3.57 2.34
CA HIS A 88 11.60 -3.28 3.77
C HIS A 88 12.70 -2.32 4.23
N ALA A 89 12.34 -1.10 4.62
CA ALA A 89 13.25 -0.03 5.05
C ALA A 89 14.41 0.22 4.06
N GLN A 90 14.16 0.02 2.79
CA GLN A 90 15.13 0.23 1.70
C GLN A 90 15.03 1.66 1.16
N GLU A 91 15.66 1.92 0.00
CA GLU A 91 15.77 3.27 -0.57
C GLU A 91 14.42 4.00 -0.65
N PHE A 92 13.38 3.35 -1.17
CA PHE A 92 12.06 3.94 -1.36
C PHE A 92 11.40 4.38 -0.04
N GLU A 93 11.26 3.46 0.92
CA GLU A 93 10.62 3.77 2.21
C GLU A 93 11.48 4.77 3.02
N THR A 94 12.80 4.62 2.98
CA THR A 94 13.72 5.53 3.66
C THR A 94 13.64 6.94 3.09
N ALA A 95 13.54 7.10 1.77
CA ALA A 95 13.39 8.40 1.13
C ALA A 95 12.10 9.12 1.59
N ILE A 96 10.98 8.40 1.59
CA ILE A 96 9.70 8.94 2.08
C ILE A 96 9.81 9.32 3.57
N ALA A 97 10.43 8.46 4.39
CA ALA A 97 10.63 8.76 5.80
C ALA A 97 11.49 10.01 6.02
N MET A 98 12.60 10.16 5.27
CA MET A 98 13.44 11.37 5.30
C MET A 98 12.67 12.63 4.93
N ALA A 99 11.73 12.53 3.99
CA ALA A 99 10.96 13.67 3.51
C ALA A 99 9.84 14.10 4.46
N LYS A 100 9.18 13.13 5.10
CA LYS A 100 7.93 13.38 5.84
C LYS A 100 8.06 13.19 7.35
N PHE A 101 9.04 12.41 7.80
CA PHE A 101 9.26 12.03 9.19
C PHE A 101 10.77 11.98 9.52
N PRO A 102 11.54 13.04 9.20
CA PRO A 102 13.02 13.04 9.33
C PRO A 102 13.48 12.71 10.76
N GLU A 103 12.70 13.07 11.77
CA GLU A 103 12.99 12.79 13.18
C GLU A 103 12.99 11.27 13.51
N ASN A 104 12.38 10.46 12.67
CA ASN A 104 12.32 8.99 12.82
C ASN A 104 13.44 8.27 12.05
N VAL A 105 14.27 9.00 11.30
CA VAL A 105 15.37 8.43 10.52
C VAL A 105 16.69 8.57 11.26
N ARG A 106 17.32 7.45 11.60
CA ARG A 106 18.65 7.41 12.18
C ARG A 106 19.71 7.52 11.09
N ALA A 107 20.01 8.74 10.66
CA ALA A 107 20.95 9.02 9.59
C ALA A 107 22.37 8.45 9.86
N ASP A 108 22.77 8.42 11.12
CA ASP A 108 24.03 7.85 11.59
C ASP A 108 24.15 6.34 11.36
N ALA A 109 23.01 5.64 11.31
CA ALA A 109 22.97 4.18 11.16
C ALA A 109 22.77 3.71 9.71
N LEU A 110 22.49 4.61 8.77
CA LEU A 110 22.18 4.20 7.37
C LEU A 110 23.38 3.54 6.68
N ALA A 111 24.60 4.03 6.96
CA ALA A 111 25.82 3.50 6.36
C ALA A 111 26.27 2.15 6.93
N ASP A 112 25.77 1.76 8.10
CA ASP A 112 26.20 0.56 8.82
C ASP A 112 25.31 -0.66 8.57
N GLN A 113 24.28 -0.51 7.72
CA GLN A 113 23.39 -1.60 7.39
C GLN A 113 24.03 -2.56 6.36
N PRO A 114 23.77 -3.87 6.45
CA PRO A 114 24.18 -4.83 5.41
C PRO A 114 23.61 -4.48 4.03
N ASP A 115 22.33 -4.06 3.99
CA ASP A 115 21.73 -3.47 2.80
C ASP A 115 22.14 -1.99 2.70
N ARG A 116 22.85 -1.65 1.63
CA ARG A 116 23.33 -0.28 1.37
C ARG A 116 22.29 0.62 0.70
N SER A 117 21.16 0.06 0.28
CA SER A 117 20.15 0.83 -0.46
C SER A 117 19.54 1.98 0.35
N PRO A 118 19.32 1.88 1.68
CA PRO A 118 18.83 3.01 2.46
C PRO A 118 19.74 4.24 2.41
N ALA A 119 21.07 4.04 2.28
CA ALA A 119 22.05 5.12 2.19
C ALA A 119 21.97 5.91 0.87
N LEU A 120 21.25 5.41 -0.13
CA LEU A 120 21.00 6.10 -1.40
C LEU A 120 19.79 7.03 -1.34
N ALA A 121 18.98 6.91 -0.30
CA ALA A 121 17.76 7.68 -0.13
C ALA A 121 18.04 9.16 0.12
N THR A 122 17.18 10.02 -0.40
CA THR A 122 17.19 11.47 -0.12
C THR A 122 15.79 11.99 0.14
N ALA A 123 15.67 13.05 0.92
CA ALA A 123 14.40 13.71 1.20
C ALA A 123 13.73 14.27 -0.07
N GLU A 124 14.55 14.75 -1.02
CA GLU A 124 14.06 15.25 -2.32
C GLU A 124 13.35 14.14 -3.10
N GLN A 125 14.01 12.99 -3.25
CA GLN A 125 13.46 11.79 -3.86
C GLN A 125 12.18 11.33 -3.12
N GLY A 126 12.18 11.38 -1.79
CA GLY A 126 11.03 11.03 -0.97
C GLY A 126 9.83 11.95 -1.17
N ASN A 127 10.05 13.25 -1.39
CA ASN A 127 8.98 14.18 -1.76
C ASN A 127 8.38 13.82 -3.12
N GLU A 128 9.20 13.53 -4.12
CA GLU A 128 8.75 13.12 -5.44
C GLU A 128 7.92 11.82 -5.39
N TRP A 129 8.40 10.81 -4.64
CA TRP A 129 7.64 9.59 -4.38
C TRP A 129 6.28 9.87 -3.76
N PHE A 130 6.29 10.71 -2.71
CA PHE A 130 5.07 11.05 -1.97
C PHE A 130 4.04 11.74 -2.86
N GLU A 131 4.44 12.71 -3.67
CA GLU A 131 3.56 13.41 -4.61
C GLU A 131 2.96 12.46 -5.66
N ARG A 132 3.77 11.58 -6.24
CA ARG A 132 3.28 10.60 -7.22
C ARG A 132 2.26 9.64 -6.60
N VAL A 133 2.58 9.07 -5.44
CA VAL A 133 1.70 8.14 -4.74
C VAL A 133 0.38 8.81 -4.36
N THR A 134 0.44 9.98 -3.71
CA THR A 134 -0.76 10.66 -3.22
C THR A 134 -1.62 11.16 -4.38
N GLY A 135 -1.03 11.70 -5.44
CA GLY A 135 -1.77 12.13 -6.63
C GLY A 135 -2.49 10.96 -7.32
N ARG A 136 -1.83 9.81 -7.43
CA ARG A 136 -2.43 8.63 -8.07
C ARG A 136 -3.46 7.94 -7.18
N LEU A 137 -3.26 7.91 -5.86
CA LEU A 137 -4.27 7.44 -4.91
C LEU A 137 -5.52 8.35 -4.94
N ALA A 138 -5.32 9.66 -4.97
CA ALA A 138 -6.44 10.60 -5.09
C ALA A 138 -7.23 10.39 -6.38
N LYS A 139 -6.54 10.16 -7.50
CA LYS A 139 -7.19 9.79 -8.77
C LYS A 139 -7.98 8.48 -8.65
N PHE A 140 -7.36 7.43 -8.09
CA PHE A 140 -8.03 6.14 -7.88
C PHE A 140 -9.31 6.30 -7.04
N VAL A 141 -9.24 7.02 -5.93
CA VAL A 141 -10.40 7.27 -5.06
C VAL A 141 -11.46 8.09 -5.80
N GLY A 142 -11.06 9.08 -6.60
CA GLY A 142 -11.97 9.84 -7.46
C GLY A 142 -12.73 8.94 -8.44
N GLU A 143 -12.02 8.04 -9.13
CA GLU A 143 -12.63 7.06 -10.05
C GLU A 143 -13.64 6.14 -9.36
N VAL A 144 -13.37 5.76 -8.10
CA VAL A 144 -14.31 4.96 -7.27
C VAL A 144 -15.55 5.79 -6.93
N ILE A 145 -15.37 7.04 -6.49
CA ILE A 145 -16.49 7.95 -6.13
C ILE A 145 -17.38 8.24 -7.36
N ASP A 146 -16.76 8.48 -8.50
CA ASP A 146 -17.45 8.82 -9.76
C ASP A 146 -18.09 7.60 -10.45
N GLY A 147 -17.97 6.41 -9.86
CA GLY A 147 -18.51 5.17 -10.41
C GLY A 147 -17.77 4.62 -11.62
N GLN A 148 -16.60 5.19 -11.96
CA GLN A 148 -15.78 4.74 -13.09
C GLN A 148 -15.02 3.45 -12.75
N ARG A 149 -14.89 3.16 -11.45
CA ARG A 149 -14.24 1.94 -10.95
C ARG A 149 -15.20 1.20 -10.04
N GLN A 150 -15.54 -0.01 -10.44
CA GLN A 150 -16.42 -0.90 -9.68
C GLN A 150 -15.66 -2.19 -9.31
N SER A 151 -15.91 -2.69 -8.11
CA SER A 151 -15.45 -4.02 -7.72
C SER A 151 -16.32 -5.08 -8.35
N GLU A 152 -15.69 -6.18 -8.77
CA GLU A 152 -16.40 -7.35 -9.31
C GLU A 152 -16.41 -8.47 -8.27
N THR A 153 -17.60 -8.98 -7.96
CA THR A 153 -17.72 -10.15 -7.11
C THR A 153 -17.39 -11.39 -7.94
N PRO A 154 -16.32 -12.12 -7.60
CA PRO A 154 -15.95 -13.29 -8.39
C PRO A 154 -16.99 -14.38 -8.24
N PRO A 155 -17.21 -15.22 -9.30
CA PRO A 155 -18.12 -16.33 -9.24
C PRO A 155 -17.70 -17.31 -8.14
N TYR A 156 -18.70 -17.93 -7.52
CA TYR A 156 -18.43 -18.99 -6.56
C TYR A 156 -18.06 -20.28 -7.34
N HIS A 157 -16.87 -20.77 -7.05
CA HIS A 157 -16.44 -22.10 -7.49
C HIS A 157 -16.42 -23.00 -6.25
N PRO A 158 -17.33 -23.98 -6.13
CA PRO A 158 -17.36 -24.92 -5.01
C PRO A 158 -16.15 -25.87 -5.01
#